data_a95b8ae59de08561d05061098c9c524c
#
_entry.id   a95b8ae59de08561d05061098c9c524c
#
_cell.length_a   1.000
_cell.length_b   1.000
_cell.length_c   1.000
_cell.angle_alpha   90.00
_cell.angle_beta   90.00
_cell.angle_gamma   90.00
#
_symmetry.space_group_name_H-M   'P 1'
#
loop_
_entity.id
_entity.type
_entity.pdbx_description
1 polymer ?
#
loop_
_entity_poly.entity_id
_entity_poly.type
_entity_poly.pdbx_seq_one_letter_code
_entity_poly.pdbx_strand_id
1 'polypeptide(L)'
;QRWWNIIVYLSDDLQPEHGGHLGLWSHDPETNLPKELKVEVEPKFNRAVIFDTTQNSWHGLPIELNTPKGICRQSMAVYYLTEPRIESCLRQRALFAPHENQKDNPEVLDLIKKRADSQNYSSVYRI
;
A
#
# COMPACT_ATOMS: atom_id res chain seq x y z
N GLN A 1 11.47 -12.62 4.17
CA GLN A 1 10.46 -12.32 3.16
C GLN A 1 9.14 -11.96 3.85
N ARG A 2 8.45 -10.89 3.41
CA ARG A 2 7.09 -10.56 3.89
C ARG A 2 6.09 -11.47 3.18
N TRP A 3 5.17 -12.05 3.96
CA TRP A 3 4.09 -12.87 3.43
C TRP A 3 2.74 -12.22 3.66
N TRP A 4 2.52 -11.79 4.89
CA TRP A 4 1.25 -11.25 5.33
C TRP A 4 1.45 -9.88 5.96
N ASN A 5 0.51 -9.01 5.72
CA ASN A 5 0.35 -7.76 6.44
C ASN A 5 -0.98 -7.82 7.20
N ILE A 6 -0.95 -7.46 8.47
CA ILE A 6 -2.15 -7.23 9.26
C ILE A 6 -2.24 -5.74 9.52
N ILE A 7 -3.38 -5.14 9.20
CA ILE A 7 -3.69 -3.77 9.56
C ILE A 7 -4.85 -3.80 10.56
N VAL A 8 -4.68 -3.18 11.71
CA VAL A 8 -5.74 -2.97 12.70
C VAL A 8 -6.06 -1.48 12.74
N TYR A 9 -7.32 -1.13 12.47
CA TYR A 9 -7.79 0.26 12.50
C TYR A 9 -8.16 0.69 13.91
N LEU A 10 -7.70 1.88 14.31
CA LEU A 10 -7.76 2.39 15.68
C LEU A 10 -8.56 3.70 15.82
N SER A 11 -8.99 4.30 14.71
CA SER A 11 -9.79 5.53 14.73
C SER A 11 -11.27 5.19 14.95
N ASP A 12 -11.86 5.71 16.01
CA ASP A 12 -13.27 5.54 16.36
C ASP A 12 -14.17 6.69 15.87
N ASP A 13 -13.56 7.80 15.46
CA ASP A 13 -14.18 9.01 14.96
C ASP A 13 -14.20 9.12 13.42
N LEU A 14 -13.58 8.16 12.72
CA LEU A 14 -13.52 8.15 11.28
C LEU A 14 -14.84 7.64 10.67
N GLN A 15 -15.42 8.42 9.76
CA GLN A 15 -16.66 8.08 9.07
C GLN A 15 -16.36 7.57 7.64
N PRO A 16 -17.23 6.75 7.03
CA PRO A 16 -17.01 6.22 5.68
C PRO A 16 -16.76 7.29 4.61
N GLU A 17 -17.44 8.42 4.70
CA GLU A 17 -17.31 9.54 3.77
C GLU A 17 -15.96 10.27 3.85
N HIS A 18 -15.19 10.05 4.91
CA HIS A 18 -13.84 10.59 5.03
C HIS A 18 -12.83 9.87 4.10
N GLY A 19 -13.20 8.75 3.49
CA GLY A 19 -12.31 7.96 2.64
C GLY A 19 -11.27 7.17 3.43
N GLY A 20 -10.10 6.99 2.88
CA GLY A 20 -9.02 6.24 3.52
C GLY A 20 -9.24 4.73 3.57
N HIS A 21 -10.16 4.20 2.77
CA HIS A 21 -10.40 2.77 2.63
C HIS A 21 -9.16 2.04 2.10
N LEU A 22 -8.98 0.80 2.47
CA LEU A 22 -7.96 -0.06 1.89
C LEU A 22 -8.50 -0.71 0.63
N GLY A 23 -7.92 -0.40 -0.51
CA GLY A 23 -8.18 -1.09 -1.76
C GLY A 23 -7.18 -2.22 -2.01
N LEU A 24 -7.67 -3.32 -2.58
CA LEU A 24 -6.88 -4.42 -3.09
C LEU A 24 -7.19 -4.60 -4.57
N TRP A 25 -6.15 -4.58 -5.42
CA TRP A 25 -6.29 -4.70 -6.88
C TRP A 25 -5.77 -6.03 -7.39
N SER A 26 -6.35 -6.49 -8.49
CA SER A 26 -5.78 -7.56 -9.29
C SER A 26 -4.49 -7.09 -9.96
N HIS A 27 -3.61 -8.05 -10.24
CA HIS A 27 -2.38 -7.84 -10.98
C HIS A 27 -2.62 -8.07 -12.47
N ASP A 28 -2.06 -7.18 -13.29
CA ASP A 28 -1.99 -7.39 -14.74
C ASP A 28 -0.60 -7.96 -15.10
N PRO A 29 -0.53 -9.21 -15.59
CA PRO A 29 0.74 -9.84 -15.91
C PRO A 29 1.43 -9.26 -17.15
N GLU A 30 0.68 -8.59 -18.04
CA GLU A 30 1.23 -8.00 -19.26
C GLU A 30 1.95 -6.69 -18.98
N THR A 31 1.35 -5.84 -18.15
CA THR A 31 1.90 -4.51 -17.82
C THR A 31 2.68 -4.49 -16.52
N ASN A 32 2.54 -5.54 -15.69
CA ASN A 32 3.06 -5.60 -14.32
C ASN A 32 2.55 -4.44 -13.42
N LEU A 33 1.30 -4.03 -13.63
CA LEU A 33 0.62 -2.95 -12.92
C LEU A 33 -0.67 -3.44 -12.23
N PRO A 34 -1.24 -2.65 -11.32
CA PRO A 34 -2.58 -2.94 -10.80
C PRO A 34 -3.62 -2.77 -11.92
N LYS A 35 -4.62 -3.66 -11.97
CA LYS A 35 -5.65 -3.67 -13.00
C LYS A 35 -6.99 -3.22 -12.45
N GLU A 36 -7.67 -4.06 -11.72
CA GLU A 36 -9.03 -3.86 -11.26
C GLU A 36 -9.08 -3.86 -9.74
N LEU A 37 -9.79 -2.90 -9.15
CA LEU A 37 -10.08 -2.89 -7.72
C LEU A 37 -11.04 -4.05 -7.41
N LYS A 38 -10.57 -5.00 -6.64
CA LYS A 38 -11.33 -6.23 -6.30
C LYS A 38 -12.02 -6.13 -4.94
N VAL A 39 -11.36 -5.49 -4.00
CA VAL A 39 -11.85 -5.39 -2.62
C VAL A 39 -11.58 -3.98 -2.12
N GLU A 40 -12.57 -3.43 -1.45
CA GLU A 40 -12.45 -2.17 -0.72
C GLU A 40 -12.89 -2.40 0.73
N VAL A 41 -12.03 -2.02 1.67
CA VAL A 41 -12.26 -2.23 3.10
C VAL A 41 -12.28 -0.90 3.82
N GLU A 42 -13.42 -0.58 4.41
CA GLU A 42 -13.60 0.59 5.26
C GLU A 42 -12.69 0.50 6.50
N PRO A 43 -11.99 1.59 6.88
CA PRO A 43 -11.12 1.65 8.07
C PRO A 43 -11.92 1.82 9.37
N LYS A 44 -12.81 0.88 9.64
CA LYS A 44 -13.68 0.90 10.82
C LYS A 44 -12.90 0.55 12.08
N PHE A 45 -13.18 1.27 13.19
CA PHE A 45 -12.57 1.00 14.49
C PHE A 45 -12.66 -0.48 14.88
N ASN A 46 -11.57 -0.99 15.43
CA ASN A 46 -11.42 -2.39 15.87
C ASN A 46 -11.57 -3.44 14.75
N ARG A 47 -11.47 -3.04 13.48
CA ARG A 47 -11.40 -3.96 12.34
C ARG A 47 -9.94 -4.32 12.08
N ALA A 48 -9.68 -5.62 11.92
CA ALA A 48 -8.40 -6.13 11.42
C ALA A 48 -8.57 -6.64 9.99
N VAL A 49 -7.58 -6.35 9.15
CA VAL A 49 -7.50 -6.87 7.77
C VAL A 49 -6.18 -7.59 7.62
N ILE A 50 -6.23 -8.83 7.15
CA ILE A 50 -5.05 -9.63 6.84
C ILE A 50 -5.02 -9.84 5.32
N PHE A 51 -3.92 -9.52 4.69
CA PHE A 51 -3.78 -9.69 3.25
C PHE A 51 -2.35 -10.08 2.87
N ASP A 52 -2.23 -10.71 1.71
CA ASP A 52 -0.98 -11.12 1.10
C ASP A 52 -0.16 -9.90 0.66
N THR A 53 1.15 -9.96 0.83
CA THR A 53 2.11 -8.94 0.39
C THR A 53 3.12 -9.49 -0.62
N THR A 54 2.73 -10.49 -1.41
CA THR A 54 3.51 -10.99 -2.55
C THR A 54 3.65 -9.94 -3.65
N GLN A 55 4.49 -10.19 -4.65
CA GLN A 55 4.75 -9.22 -5.71
C GLN A 55 3.52 -8.86 -6.56
N ASN A 56 2.55 -9.76 -6.62
CA ASN A 56 1.31 -9.58 -7.38
C ASN A 56 0.16 -9.00 -6.53
N SER A 57 0.44 -8.63 -5.29
CA SER A 57 -0.53 -8.06 -4.36
C SER A 57 -0.43 -6.54 -4.36
N TRP A 58 -1.36 -5.91 -5.05
CA TRP A 58 -1.48 -4.46 -5.12
C TRP A 58 -2.48 -3.96 -4.08
N HIS A 59 -2.04 -3.01 -3.27
CA HIS A 59 -2.88 -2.39 -2.24
C HIS A 59 -2.57 -0.91 -2.08
N GLY A 60 -3.56 -0.14 -1.66
CA GLY A 60 -3.43 1.30 -1.49
C GLY A 60 -4.73 1.94 -1.03
N LEU A 61 -4.84 3.25 -1.19
CA LEU A 61 -6.06 4.01 -0.91
C LEU A 61 -6.72 4.37 -2.24
N PRO A 62 -7.88 3.77 -2.59
CA PRO A 62 -8.58 4.08 -3.84
C PRO A 62 -9.11 5.51 -3.85
N ILE A 63 -9.47 6.03 -2.68
CA ILE A 63 -9.99 7.38 -2.48
C ILE A 63 -9.10 8.08 -1.45
N GLU A 64 -8.76 9.33 -1.73
CA GLU A 64 -7.97 10.14 -0.81
C GLU A 64 -8.69 10.32 0.53
N LEU A 65 -7.90 10.38 1.59
CA LEU A 65 -8.40 10.71 2.91
C LEU A 65 -8.73 12.20 2.98
N ASN A 66 -9.98 12.52 3.29
CA ASN A 66 -10.47 13.87 3.45
C ASN A 66 -11.20 14.01 4.80
N THR A 67 -10.43 14.26 5.86
CA THR A 67 -10.97 14.38 7.22
C THR A 67 -11.05 15.83 7.67
N PRO A 68 -12.04 16.17 8.51
CA PRO A 68 -12.05 17.43 9.21
C PRO A 68 -10.81 17.60 10.11
N LYS A 69 -10.49 18.85 10.46
CA LYS A 69 -9.38 19.14 11.36
C LYS A 69 -9.54 18.41 12.69
N GLY A 70 -8.52 17.67 13.08
CA GLY A 70 -8.49 16.93 14.35
C GLY A 70 -8.86 15.45 14.21
N ILE A 71 -9.50 15.04 13.13
CA ILE A 71 -9.78 13.62 12.84
C ILE A 71 -8.61 13.02 12.05
N CYS A 72 -8.07 11.92 12.56
CA CYS A 72 -6.93 11.23 11.94
C CYS A 72 -7.25 9.76 11.70
N ARG A 73 -6.84 9.24 10.54
CA ARG A 73 -6.86 7.80 10.28
C ARG A 73 -5.66 7.14 10.95
N GLN A 74 -5.93 6.42 12.01
CA GLN A 74 -4.92 5.70 12.78
C GLN A 74 -5.03 4.20 12.53
N SER A 75 -3.88 3.55 12.37
CA SER A 75 -3.82 2.11 12.23
C SER A 75 -2.49 1.58 12.74
N MET A 76 -2.50 0.34 13.21
CA MET A 76 -1.31 -0.44 13.52
C MET A 76 -1.09 -1.46 12.39
N ALA A 77 0.12 -1.53 11.86
CA ALA A 77 0.51 -2.52 10.85
C ALA A 77 1.51 -3.52 11.44
N VAL A 78 1.24 -4.80 11.23
CA VAL A 78 2.12 -5.90 11.64
C VAL A 78 2.48 -6.73 10.41
N TYR A 79 3.78 -6.98 10.22
CA TYR A 79 4.29 -7.76 9.10
C TYR A 79 4.76 -9.13 9.58
N TYR A 80 4.27 -10.18 8.94
CA TYR A 80 4.82 -11.51 9.12
C TYR A 80 5.97 -11.73 8.16
N LEU A 81 7.14 -12.01 8.74
CA LEU A 81 8.37 -12.23 8.02
C LEU A 81 8.78 -13.70 8.15
N THR A 82 9.22 -14.28 7.05
CA THR A 82 9.88 -15.59 7.03
C THR A 82 11.24 -15.49 6.38
N GLU A 83 12.10 -16.45 6.60
CA GLU A 83 13.31 -16.59 5.81
C GLU A 83 12.95 -16.82 4.34
N PRO A 84 13.71 -16.24 3.38
CA PRO A 84 13.48 -16.48 1.96
C PRO A 84 13.64 -17.97 1.65
N ARG A 85 12.69 -18.54 0.90
CA ARG A 85 12.87 -19.89 0.37
C ARG A 85 13.94 -19.88 -0.72
N ILE A 86 14.64 -21.01 -0.91
CA ILE A 86 15.70 -21.17 -1.93
C ILE A 86 15.17 -20.83 -3.35
N GLU A 87 13.89 -21.09 -3.60
CA GLU A 87 13.21 -20.82 -4.88
C GLU A 87 12.55 -19.42 -4.94
N SER A 88 12.67 -18.60 -3.89
CA SER A 88 12.09 -17.27 -3.92
C SER A 88 12.87 -16.41 -4.91
N CYS A 89 12.16 -15.83 -5.89
CA CYS A 89 12.72 -14.80 -6.75
C CYS A 89 13.41 -13.74 -5.90
N LEU A 90 14.59 -13.30 -6.32
CA LEU A 90 15.25 -12.11 -5.76
C LEU A 90 14.26 -10.95 -5.84
N ARG A 91 13.57 -10.68 -4.74
CA ARG A 91 12.58 -9.62 -4.70
C ARG A 91 13.30 -8.29 -4.80
N GLN A 92 12.97 -7.56 -5.82
CA GLN A 92 13.21 -6.13 -5.83
C GLN A 92 12.37 -5.49 -4.72
N ARG A 93 12.69 -4.26 -4.36
CA ARG A 93 11.91 -3.47 -3.42
C ARG A 93 10.47 -3.33 -3.88
N ALA A 94 9.60 -2.91 -2.94
CA ALA A 94 8.19 -2.68 -3.20
C ALA A 94 7.96 -1.90 -4.51
N LEU A 95 7.10 -2.43 -5.36
CA LEU A 95 6.64 -1.76 -6.56
C LEU A 95 5.58 -0.74 -6.16
N PHE A 96 5.60 0.42 -6.83
CA PHE A 96 4.60 1.46 -6.69
C PHE A 96 4.03 1.79 -8.06
N ALA A 97 2.73 2.02 -8.13
CA ALA A 97 2.07 2.52 -9.31
C ALA A 97 1.44 3.89 -9.00
N PRO A 98 1.53 4.87 -9.90
CA PRO A 98 0.85 6.15 -9.72
C PRO A 98 -0.66 5.98 -9.86
N HIS A 99 -1.43 6.81 -9.16
CA HIS A 99 -2.85 6.95 -9.45
C HIS A 99 -3.07 7.54 -10.86
N GLU A 100 -4.28 7.36 -11.39
CA GLU A 100 -4.62 7.82 -12.75
C GLU A 100 -4.32 9.30 -12.97
N ASN A 101 -4.67 10.15 -11.99
CA ASN A 101 -4.41 11.59 -12.00
C ASN A 101 -2.94 11.98 -11.75
N GLN A 102 -2.06 11.02 -11.51
CA GLN A 102 -0.64 11.23 -11.20
C GLN A 102 0.30 10.64 -12.26
N LYS A 103 -0.25 9.97 -13.28
CA LYS A 103 0.54 9.24 -14.30
C LYS A 103 1.57 10.11 -15.01
N ASP A 104 1.23 11.37 -15.25
CA ASP A 104 2.07 12.33 -15.97
C ASP A 104 2.82 13.30 -15.03
N ASN A 105 2.75 13.09 -13.71
CA ASN A 105 3.45 13.93 -12.76
C ASN A 105 4.91 13.50 -12.60
N PRO A 106 5.88 14.31 -13.07
CA PRO A 106 7.29 13.94 -13.05
C PRO A 106 7.87 13.76 -11.63
N GLU A 107 7.35 14.50 -10.64
CA GLU A 107 7.80 14.37 -9.25
C GLU A 107 7.36 13.03 -8.65
N VAL A 108 6.13 12.61 -8.94
CA VAL A 108 5.61 11.30 -8.50
C VAL A 108 6.39 10.17 -9.15
N LEU A 109 6.64 10.25 -10.46
CA LEU A 109 7.41 9.24 -11.19
C LEU A 109 8.85 9.15 -10.70
N ASP A 110 9.49 10.27 -10.40
CA ASP A 110 10.84 10.31 -9.83
C ASP A 110 10.86 9.69 -8.42
N LEU A 111 9.86 10.01 -7.58
CA LEU A 111 9.71 9.41 -6.26
C LEU A 111 9.54 7.90 -6.32
N ILE A 112 8.73 7.40 -7.26
CA ILE A 112 8.53 5.95 -7.49
C ILE A 112 9.86 5.29 -7.86
N LYS A 113 10.63 5.87 -8.79
CA LYS A 113 11.95 5.36 -9.18
C LYS A 113 12.92 5.33 -7.99
N LYS A 114 12.99 6.39 -7.21
CA LYS A 114 13.83 6.46 -6.01
C LYS A 114 13.46 5.42 -4.96
N ARG A 115 12.17 5.16 -4.79
CA ARG A 115 11.68 4.13 -3.85
C ARG A 115 11.95 2.70 -4.33
N ALA A 116 11.97 2.48 -5.64
CA ALA A 116 12.31 1.19 -6.24
C ALA A 116 13.82 0.89 -6.18
N ASP A 117 14.67 1.91 -6.10
CA ASP A 117 16.12 1.77 -6.03
C ASP A 117 16.57 1.26 -4.66
N SER A 118 17.09 0.02 -4.63
CA SER A 118 17.59 -0.60 -3.41
C SER A 118 18.89 0.01 -2.87
N GLN A 119 19.62 0.78 -3.69
CA GLN A 119 20.89 1.39 -3.32
C GLN A 119 20.71 2.77 -2.67
N ASN A 120 19.72 3.55 -3.09
CA ASN A 120 19.56 4.95 -2.73
C ASN A 120 18.32 5.28 -1.86
N TYR A 121 17.65 4.28 -1.33
CA TYR A 121 16.38 4.50 -0.60
C TYR A 121 16.50 5.33 0.68
N SER A 122 17.65 5.33 1.32
CA SER A 122 17.89 6.10 2.56
C SER A 122 17.70 7.61 2.36
N SER A 123 17.85 8.09 1.12
CA SER A 123 17.61 9.49 0.77
C SER A 123 16.11 9.87 0.73
N VAL A 124 15.23 8.87 0.60
CA VAL A 124 13.78 9.07 0.45
C VAL A 124 13.05 8.92 1.78
N TYR A 125 13.54 8.05 2.65
CA TYR A 125 13.00 7.86 3.99
C TYR A 125 13.90 8.56 5.00
N ARG A 126 13.51 9.76 5.42
CA ARG A 126 14.11 10.38 6.61
C ARG A 126 13.62 9.59 7.82
N ILE A 127 14.51 8.80 8.39
CA ILE A 127 14.33 8.21 9.72
C ILE A 127 14.82 9.24 10.75
#